data_50b9bc7e64d92b8b525b3cd02cb114bb
#
_entry.id   50b9bc7e64d92b8b525b3cd02cb114bb
#
_cell.length_a   1.000
_cell.length_b   1.000
_cell.length_c   1.000
_cell.angle_alpha   90.00
_cell.angle_beta   90.00
_cell.angle_gamma   90.00
#
_symmetry.space_group_name_H-M   'P 1'
#
loop_
_entity.id
_entity.type
_entity.pdbx_description
1 polymer ?
#
loop_
_entity_poly.entity_id
_entity_poly.type
_entity_poly.pdbx_seq_one_letter_code
_entity_poly.pdbx_strand_id
1 'polypeptide(L)'
;MTDRSTNGTDKRRVILDAAVRVFAEKGYHTSRVGDIAEEAGIAHGLLYHYFASKEEVLETVFRENWRELLDAFDRIEASDEPPLAQLAGIAKVLLRAWRDRPDLVTVMVREVARSPQLQGQVEEIRAGFLVIQRVIERGQADGSFRPELDPRLASWIFYGGLEELLTGWVLGQLPDGDEAVARAERTVIDLVCGGLTRTGVAAPV
;
A
#
# COMPACT_ATOMS: atom_id res chain seq x y z
N MET A 1 -0.19 25.10 28.46
CA MET A 1 -1.13 23.94 28.52
C MET A 1 -1.11 23.13 27.22
N THR A 2 0.07 22.75 26.69
CA THR A 2 0.24 22.14 25.36
C THR A 2 0.90 20.74 25.38
N ASP A 3 1.09 20.14 26.58
CA ASP A 3 1.93 18.92 26.72
C ASP A 3 1.14 17.60 26.80
N ARG A 4 -0.18 17.62 26.94
CA ARG A 4 -1.01 16.39 27.06
C ARG A 4 -1.45 15.79 25.72
N SER A 5 -1.59 16.59 24.67
CA SER A 5 -2.10 16.08 23.37
C SER A 5 -0.97 15.39 22.58
N THR A 6 0.24 15.90 22.64
CA THR A 6 1.43 15.35 21.95
C THR A 6 1.78 13.97 22.51
N ASN A 7 1.71 13.79 23.83
CA ASN A 7 2.02 12.52 24.49
C ASN A 7 0.99 11.41 24.19
N GLY A 8 -0.27 11.76 23.95
CA GLY A 8 -1.33 10.80 23.59
C GLY A 8 -1.21 10.29 22.15
N THR A 9 -0.91 11.18 21.21
CA THR A 9 -0.69 10.86 19.78
C THR A 9 0.56 9.99 19.62
N ASP A 10 1.61 10.29 20.37
CA ASP A 10 2.87 9.53 20.37
C ASP A 10 2.65 8.09 20.88
N LYS A 11 1.90 7.91 21.97
CA LYS A 11 1.60 6.58 22.53
C LYS A 11 0.69 5.75 21.62
N ARG A 12 -0.30 6.37 20.98
CA ARG A 12 -1.17 5.69 20.02
C ARG A 12 -0.37 5.15 18.85
N ARG A 13 0.58 5.93 18.32
CA ARG A 13 1.49 5.51 17.24
C ARG A 13 2.39 4.35 17.67
N VAL A 14 2.97 4.42 18.87
CA VAL A 14 3.79 3.31 19.43
C VAL A 14 3.00 2.01 19.50
N ILE A 15 1.70 2.06 19.87
CA ILE A 15 0.83 0.88 19.89
C ILE A 15 0.61 0.33 18.48
N LEU A 16 0.35 1.18 17.49
CA LEU A 16 0.13 0.74 16.11
C LEU A 16 1.40 0.14 15.49
N ASP A 17 2.56 0.73 15.74
CA ASP A 17 3.84 0.21 15.26
C ASP A 17 4.17 -1.15 15.91
N ALA A 18 3.89 -1.31 17.21
CA ALA A 18 4.02 -2.59 17.91
C ALA A 18 3.05 -3.64 17.36
N ALA A 19 1.80 -3.25 17.09
CA ALA A 19 0.80 -4.14 16.52
C ALA A 19 1.22 -4.66 15.14
N VAL A 20 1.78 -3.81 14.28
CA VAL A 20 2.30 -4.21 12.97
C VAL A 20 3.38 -5.29 13.12
N ARG A 21 4.37 -5.10 14.03
CA ARG A 21 5.42 -6.11 14.28
C ARG A 21 4.83 -7.42 14.79
N VAL A 22 3.95 -7.36 15.79
CA VAL A 22 3.30 -8.55 16.36
C VAL A 22 2.46 -9.30 15.32
N PHE A 23 1.68 -8.59 14.51
CA PHE A 23 0.86 -9.20 13.46
C PHE A 23 1.71 -9.80 12.33
N ALA A 24 2.81 -9.16 11.95
CA ALA A 24 3.72 -9.68 10.94
C ALA A 24 4.39 -10.97 11.42
N GLU A 25 4.88 -11.00 12.65
CA GLU A 25 5.62 -12.14 13.24
C GLU A 25 4.69 -13.30 13.60
N LYS A 26 3.68 -13.05 14.44
CA LYS A 26 2.81 -14.09 15.01
C LYS A 26 1.57 -14.40 14.16
N GLY A 27 1.21 -13.51 13.21
CA GLY A 27 -0.07 -13.51 12.51
C GLY A 27 -1.19 -12.87 13.35
N TYR A 28 -2.14 -12.24 12.68
CA TYR A 28 -3.25 -11.54 13.33
C TYR A 28 -4.09 -12.48 14.22
N HIS A 29 -4.48 -13.65 13.71
CA HIS A 29 -5.40 -14.55 14.42
C HIS A 29 -4.77 -15.19 15.67
N THR A 30 -3.48 -15.43 15.66
CA THR A 30 -2.72 -16.06 16.75
C THR A 30 -2.27 -15.07 17.82
N SER A 31 -2.12 -13.80 17.46
CA SER A 31 -1.70 -12.73 18.35
C SER A 31 -2.79 -12.33 19.37
N ARG A 32 -2.37 -11.83 20.52
CA ARG A 32 -3.24 -11.33 21.59
C ARG A 32 -2.95 -9.84 21.84
N VAL A 33 -3.93 -9.14 22.42
CA VAL A 33 -3.76 -7.74 22.83
C VAL A 33 -2.60 -7.58 23.84
N GLY A 34 -2.37 -8.61 24.68
CA GLY A 34 -1.23 -8.66 25.59
C GLY A 34 0.12 -8.63 24.87
N ASP A 35 0.25 -9.34 23.74
CA ASP A 35 1.48 -9.34 22.94
C ASP A 35 1.80 -7.94 22.42
N ILE A 36 0.76 -7.21 21.98
CA ILE A 36 0.91 -5.83 21.49
C ILE A 36 1.32 -4.89 22.63
N ALA A 37 0.73 -5.04 23.81
CA ALA A 37 1.06 -4.21 24.97
C ALA A 37 2.50 -4.46 25.44
N GLU A 38 2.94 -5.72 25.45
CA GLU A 38 4.31 -6.12 25.77
C GLU A 38 5.31 -5.53 24.76
N GLU A 39 5.06 -5.70 23.46
CA GLU A 39 5.88 -5.15 22.39
C GLU A 39 5.94 -3.61 22.41
N ALA A 40 4.84 -2.95 22.76
CA ALA A 40 4.77 -1.50 22.89
C ALA A 40 5.42 -0.98 24.20
N GLY A 41 5.81 -1.85 25.13
CA GLY A 41 6.35 -1.46 26.43
C GLY A 41 5.35 -0.72 27.32
N ILE A 42 4.05 -1.06 27.24
CA ILE A 42 2.98 -0.40 27.99
C ILE A 42 2.19 -1.40 28.86
N ALA A 43 1.53 -0.87 29.89
CA ALA A 43 0.59 -1.67 30.67
C ALA A 43 -0.60 -2.10 29.79
N HIS A 44 -1.03 -3.36 29.93
CA HIS A 44 -2.15 -3.94 29.19
C HIS A 44 -3.44 -3.09 29.26
N GLY A 45 -3.77 -2.55 30.44
CA GLY A 45 -4.94 -1.66 30.61
C GLY A 45 -4.82 -0.34 29.84
N LEU A 46 -3.60 0.13 29.56
CA LEU A 46 -3.39 1.37 28.79
C LEU A 46 -3.75 1.18 27.31
N LEU A 47 -3.53 0.00 26.76
CA LEU A 47 -3.93 -0.30 25.38
C LEU A 47 -5.44 -0.14 25.19
N TYR A 48 -6.24 -0.66 26.12
CA TYR A 48 -7.70 -0.53 26.08
C TYR A 48 -8.22 0.90 26.29
N HIS A 49 -7.37 1.81 26.75
CA HIS A 49 -7.70 3.25 26.74
C HIS A 49 -7.67 3.85 25.32
N TYR A 50 -6.88 3.29 24.43
CA TYR A 50 -6.71 3.78 23.03
C TYR A 50 -7.53 2.99 22.01
N PHE A 51 -7.72 1.69 22.23
CA PHE A 51 -8.38 0.78 21.29
C PHE A 51 -9.26 -0.20 22.05
N ALA A 52 -10.51 -0.30 21.67
CA ALA A 52 -11.48 -1.17 22.33
C ALA A 52 -11.19 -2.67 22.08
N SER A 53 -10.53 -3.00 20.95
CA SER A 53 -10.27 -4.39 20.58
C SER A 53 -9.05 -4.52 19.65
N LYS A 54 -8.59 -5.75 19.43
CA LYS A 54 -7.55 -6.09 18.47
C LYS A 54 -8.00 -5.78 17.03
N GLU A 55 -9.26 -5.96 16.76
CA GLU A 55 -9.91 -5.64 15.49
C GLU A 55 -9.80 -4.14 15.18
N GLU A 56 -10.10 -3.28 16.15
CA GLU A 56 -9.96 -1.82 15.99
C GLU A 56 -8.51 -1.41 15.74
N VAL A 57 -7.56 -2.09 16.37
CA VAL A 57 -6.12 -1.88 16.09
C VAL A 57 -5.81 -2.20 14.64
N LEU A 58 -6.23 -3.37 14.14
CA LEU A 58 -5.99 -3.78 12.75
C LEU A 58 -6.65 -2.83 11.75
N GLU A 59 -7.92 -2.47 11.96
CA GLU A 59 -8.65 -1.51 11.12
C GLU A 59 -7.96 -0.15 11.09
N THR A 60 -7.43 0.27 12.24
CA THR A 60 -6.71 1.54 12.32
C THR A 60 -5.38 1.49 11.59
N VAL A 61 -4.61 0.41 11.75
CA VAL A 61 -3.37 0.18 10.99
C VAL A 61 -3.67 0.24 9.49
N PHE A 62 -4.70 -0.49 9.04
CA PHE A 62 -5.12 -0.47 7.64
C PHE A 62 -5.47 0.94 7.18
N ARG A 63 -6.42 1.61 7.83
CA ARG A 63 -6.95 2.92 7.41
C ARG A 63 -5.88 4.02 7.39
N GLU A 64 -4.98 4.08 8.38
CA GLU A 64 -3.93 5.09 8.40
C GLU A 64 -2.92 4.87 7.28
N ASN A 65 -2.47 3.64 7.08
CA ASN A 65 -1.50 3.34 6.04
C ASN A 65 -2.10 3.43 4.62
N TRP A 66 -3.36 3.04 4.46
CA TRP A 66 -4.05 3.20 3.19
C TRP A 66 -4.24 4.67 2.83
N ARG A 67 -4.54 5.52 3.82
CA ARG A 67 -4.64 6.97 3.62
C ARG A 67 -3.29 7.56 3.21
N GLU A 68 -2.20 7.20 3.87
CA GLU A 68 -0.84 7.63 3.47
C GLU A 68 -0.53 7.24 2.00
N LEU A 69 -0.94 6.05 1.60
CA LEU A 69 -0.78 5.56 0.22
C LEU A 69 -1.61 6.38 -0.77
N LEU A 70 -2.89 6.62 -0.47
CA LEU A 70 -3.76 7.46 -1.29
C LEU A 70 -3.23 8.88 -1.42
N ASP A 71 -2.78 9.49 -0.32
CA ASP A 71 -2.15 10.82 -0.34
C ASP A 71 -0.91 10.85 -1.25
N ALA A 72 -0.14 9.76 -1.31
CA ALA A 72 0.99 9.65 -2.23
C ALA A 72 0.53 9.53 -3.68
N PHE A 73 -0.50 8.74 -3.95
CA PHE A 73 -1.08 8.60 -5.29
C PHE A 73 -1.68 9.90 -5.79
N ASP A 74 -2.43 10.62 -4.95
CA ASP A 74 -3.03 11.91 -5.30
C ASP A 74 -1.94 12.96 -5.63
N ARG A 75 -0.83 12.99 -4.87
CA ARG A 75 0.30 13.87 -5.20
C ARG A 75 0.94 13.54 -6.55
N ILE A 76 1.08 12.25 -6.87
CA ILE A 76 1.62 11.82 -8.17
C ILE A 76 0.64 12.19 -9.28
N GLU A 77 -0.66 11.94 -9.10
CA GLU A 77 -1.69 12.29 -10.07
C GLU A 77 -1.75 13.79 -10.34
N ALA A 78 -1.58 14.62 -9.31
CA ALA A 78 -1.60 16.08 -9.40
C ALA A 78 -0.30 16.69 -9.97
N SER A 79 0.74 15.90 -10.19
CA SER A 79 2.00 16.39 -10.76
C SER A 79 1.86 16.67 -12.26
N ASP A 80 2.75 17.50 -12.80
CA ASP A 80 2.84 17.81 -14.24
C ASP A 80 3.57 16.71 -15.06
N GLU A 81 3.89 15.58 -14.41
CA GLU A 81 4.55 14.47 -15.07
C GLU A 81 3.65 13.79 -16.11
N PRO A 82 4.22 13.25 -17.20
CA PRO A 82 3.46 12.46 -18.18
C PRO A 82 2.76 11.26 -17.53
N PRO A 83 1.61 10.81 -18.05
CA PRO A 83 0.85 9.69 -17.49
C PRO A 83 1.68 8.42 -17.26
N LEU A 84 2.62 8.11 -18.14
CA LEU A 84 3.54 6.98 -17.98
C LEU A 84 4.45 7.13 -16.76
N ALA A 85 5.00 8.33 -16.54
CA ALA A 85 5.83 8.62 -15.38
C ALA A 85 5.02 8.59 -14.07
N GLN A 86 3.75 9.00 -14.12
CA GLN A 86 2.84 8.91 -12.98
C GLN A 86 2.54 7.45 -12.61
N LEU A 87 2.27 6.56 -13.59
CA LEU A 87 2.12 5.12 -13.32
C LEU A 87 3.42 4.52 -12.76
N ALA A 88 4.57 4.91 -13.31
CA ALA A 88 5.86 4.48 -12.78
C ALA A 88 6.08 4.95 -11.33
N GLY A 89 5.67 6.18 -11.01
CA GLY A 89 5.69 6.72 -9.64
C GLY A 89 4.83 5.92 -8.68
N ILE A 90 3.61 5.56 -9.08
CA ILE A 90 2.70 4.72 -8.30
C ILE A 90 3.31 3.33 -8.06
N ALA A 91 3.84 2.67 -9.11
CA ALA A 91 4.51 1.38 -8.97
C ALA A 91 5.68 1.44 -7.99
N LYS A 92 6.49 2.50 -8.08
CA LYS A 92 7.64 2.73 -7.21
C LYS A 92 7.22 2.90 -5.73
N VAL A 93 6.16 3.66 -5.46
CA VAL A 93 5.64 3.84 -4.09
C VAL A 93 5.23 2.49 -3.50
N LEU A 94 4.47 1.69 -4.24
CA LEU A 94 4.01 0.37 -3.77
C LEU A 94 5.16 -0.62 -3.55
N LEU A 95 6.05 -0.78 -4.54
CA LEU A 95 7.10 -1.79 -4.45
C LEU A 95 8.18 -1.42 -3.41
N ARG A 96 8.47 -0.12 -3.24
CA ARG A 96 9.42 0.32 -2.21
C ARG A 96 8.90 0.19 -0.80
N ALA A 97 7.58 0.20 -0.61
CA ALA A 97 6.99 -0.06 0.71
C ALA A 97 7.49 -1.38 1.32
N TRP A 98 7.78 -2.41 0.49
CA TRP A 98 8.40 -3.66 0.94
C TRP A 98 9.77 -3.44 1.60
N ARG A 99 10.59 -2.52 1.06
CA ARG A 99 11.93 -2.23 1.62
C ARG A 99 11.86 -1.37 2.87
N ASP A 100 10.96 -0.40 2.86
CA ASP A 100 10.86 0.61 3.89
C ASP A 100 10.08 0.10 5.12
N ARG A 101 9.06 -0.74 4.91
CA ARG A 101 8.13 -1.21 5.94
C ARG A 101 7.67 -2.67 5.67
N PRO A 102 8.58 -3.67 5.67
CA PRO A 102 8.26 -5.05 5.29
C PRO A 102 7.17 -5.68 6.17
N ASP A 103 7.19 -5.41 7.49
CA ASP A 103 6.20 -5.93 8.41
C ASP A 103 4.78 -5.41 8.08
N LEU A 104 4.68 -4.12 7.75
CA LEU A 104 3.40 -3.55 7.35
C LEU A 104 2.87 -4.20 6.06
N VAL A 105 3.72 -4.33 5.03
CA VAL A 105 3.33 -4.99 3.78
C VAL A 105 2.91 -6.43 4.04
N THR A 106 3.63 -7.14 4.92
CA THR A 106 3.27 -8.50 5.33
C THR A 106 1.88 -8.56 5.94
N VAL A 107 1.53 -7.64 6.86
CA VAL A 107 0.20 -7.56 7.45
C VAL A 107 -0.85 -7.23 6.40
N MET A 108 -0.59 -6.24 5.55
CA MET A 108 -1.53 -5.82 4.51
C MET A 108 -1.85 -6.95 3.53
N VAL A 109 -0.83 -7.61 2.98
CA VAL A 109 -1.00 -8.72 2.04
C VAL A 109 -1.74 -9.91 2.66
N ARG A 110 -1.42 -10.26 3.92
CA ARG A 110 -2.02 -11.41 4.59
C ARG A 110 -3.46 -11.19 5.02
N GLU A 111 -3.80 -9.98 5.48
CA GLU A 111 -5.04 -9.74 6.20
C GLU A 111 -6.11 -9.02 5.36
N VAL A 112 -5.75 -8.18 4.38
CA VAL A 112 -6.73 -7.42 3.59
C VAL A 112 -7.75 -8.34 2.90
N ALA A 113 -7.29 -9.41 2.25
CA ALA A 113 -8.16 -10.33 1.53
C ALA A 113 -8.92 -11.31 2.45
N ARG A 114 -8.49 -11.47 3.71
CA ARG A 114 -8.98 -12.53 4.63
C ARG A 114 -9.80 -12.00 5.78
N SER A 115 -9.64 -10.73 6.15
CA SER A 115 -10.30 -10.16 7.32
C SER A 115 -11.69 -9.61 6.97
N PRO A 116 -12.78 -10.17 7.52
CA PRO A 116 -14.12 -9.63 7.34
C PRO A 116 -14.22 -8.17 7.81
N GLN A 117 -13.39 -7.78 8.79
CA GLN A 117 -13.33 -6.42 9.33
C GLN A 117 -12.83 -5.42 8.28
N LEU A 118 -11.89 -5.85 7.42
CA LEU A 118 -11.35 -5.01 6.34
C LEU A 118 -12.21 -5.02 5.07
N GLN A 119 -13.15 -5.96 4.93
CA GLN A 119 -14.10 -5.97 3.81
C GLN A 119 -15.02 -4.75 3.80
N GLY A 120 -15.22 -4.09 4.95
CA GLY A 120 -15.92 -2.80 5.05
C GLY A 120 -15.13 -1.59 4.53
N GLN A 121 -13.82 -1.74 4.27
CA GLN A 121 -12.93 -0.68 3.79
C GLN A 121 -12.82 -0.64 2.24
N VAL A 122 -13.82 -1.16 1.57
CA VAL A 122 -13.85 -1.29 0.08
C VAL A 122 -13.74 0.08 -0.60
N GLU A 123 -14.23 1.14 0.01
CA GLU A 123 -14.21 2.49 -0.59
C GLU A 123 -12.79 3.06 -0.66
N GLU A 124 -11.96 2.86 0.36
CA GLU A 124 -10.56 3.30 0.36
C GLU A 124 -9.76 2.55 -0.70
N ILE A 125 -9.94 1.22 -0.80
CA ILE A 125 -9.29 0.40 -1.82
C ILE A 125 -9.73 0.86 -3.22
N ARG A 126 -11.03 1.10 -3.40
CA ARG A 126 -11.61 1.58 -4.65
C ARG A 126 -11.02 2.95 -5.05
N ALA A 127 -10.81 3.85 -4.09
CA ALA A 127 -10.20 5.15 -4.37
C ALA A 127 -8.82 5.01 -5.02
N GLY A 128 -7.98 4.07 -4.57
CA GLY A 128 -6.67 3.80 -5.19
C GLY A 128 -6.79 3.36 -6.65
N PHE A 129 -7.72 2.45 -6.96
CA PHE A 129 -7.98 2.05 -8.35
C PHE A 129 -8.47 3.21 -9.22
N LEU A 130 -9.30 4.11 -8.66
CA LEU A 130 -9.79 5.28 -9.40
C LEU A 130 -8.69 6.28 -9.74
N VAL A 131 -7.69 6.47 -8.86
CA VAL A 131 -6.51 7.30 -9.19
C VAL A 131 -5.77 6.71 -10.40
N ILE A 132 -5.46 5.42 -10.37
CA ILE A 132 -4.77 4.75 -11.47
C ILE A 132 -5.60 4.85 -12.77
N GLN A 133 -6.91 4.61 -12.69
CA GLN A 133 -7.81 4.72 -13.83
C GLN A 133 -7.78 6.14 -14.44
N ARG A 134 -7.86 7.20 -13.63
CA ARG A 134 -7.80 8.60 -14.12
C ARG A 134 -6.48 8.92 -14.81
N VAL A 135 -5.36 8.39 -14.30
CA VAL A 135 -4.05 8.54 -14.97
C VAL A 135 -4.07 7.88 -16.35
N ILE A 136 -4.65 6.68 -16.46
CA ILE A 136 -4.77 5.97 -17.74
C ILE A 136 -5.69 6.73 -18.71
N GLU A 137 -6.85 7.21 -18.24
CA GLU A 137 -7.79 8.01 -19.03
C GLU A 137 -7.13 9.30 -19.57
N ARG A 138 -6.31 9.98 -18.77
CA ARG A 138 -5.54 11.13 -19.25
C ARG A 138 -4.56 10.76 -20.35
N GLY A 139 -3.83 9.65 -20.19
CA GLY A 139 -2.92 9.17 -21.23
C GLY A 139 -3.64 8.76 -22.53
N GLN A 140 -4.88 8.30 -22.42
CA GLN A 140 -5.71 8.06 -23.60
C GLN A 140 -6.18 9.36 -24.25
N ALA A 141 -6.54 10.35 -23.45
CA ALA A 141 -7.01 11.66 -23.94
C ALA A 141 -5.90 12.47 -24.63
N ASP A 142 -4.65 12.40 -24.12
CA ASP A 142 -3.48 13.06 -24.75
C ASP A 142 -2.85 12.25 -25.87
N GLY A 143 -3.31 11.03 -26.12
CA GLY A 143 -2.87 10.14 -27.19
C GLY A 143 -1.59 9.36 -26.90
N SER A 144 -1.04 9.42 -25.68
CA SER A 144 0.12 8.64 -25.24
C SER A 144 -0.22 7.18 -24.99
N PHE A 145 -1.46 6.90 -24.56
CA PHE A 145 -1.95 5.55 -24.34
C PHE A 145 -2.97 5.11 -25.39
N ARG A 146 -3.12 3.82 -25.51
CA ARG A 146 -4.02 3.14 -26.44
C ARG A 146 -5.48 3.38 -26.06
N PRO A 147 -6.30 4.05 -26.91
CA PRO A 147 -7.67 4.40 -26.58
C PRO A 147 -8.65 3.21 -26.56
N GLU A 148 -8.27 2.09 -27.19
CA GLU A 148 -9.08 0.88 -27.25
C GLU A 148 -9.06 0.04 -25.99
N LEU A 149 -8.15 0.32 -25.04
CA LEU A 149 -8.08 -0.39 -23.78
C LEU A 149 -9.11 0.15 -22.79
N ASP A 150 -9.80 -0.75 -22.09
CA ASP A 150 -10.65 -0.36 -20.98
C ASP A 150 -9.77 0.16 -19.81
N PRO A 151 -9.86 1.45 -19.42
CA PRO A 151 -8.99 2.02 -18.40
C PRO A 151 -9.23 1.43 -17.01
N ARG A 152 -10.46 0.98 -16.74
CA ARG A 152 -10.80 0.30 -15.49
C ARG A 152 -10.13 -1.07 -15.40
N LEU A 153 -10.22 -1.88 -16.46
CA LEU A 153 -9.55 -3.19 -16.48
C LEU A 153 -8.03 -3.04 -16.44
N ALA A 154 -7.49 -2.04 -17.16
CA ALA A 154 -6.06 -1.76 -17.14
C ALA A 154 -5.57 -1.34 -15.73
N SER A 155 -6.36 -0.55 -14.98
CA SER A 155 -6.03 -0.20 -13.59
C SER A 155 -5.98 -1.42 -12.67
N TRP A 156 -6.89 -2.39 -12.84
CA TRP A 156 -6.92 -3.63 -12.08
C TRP A 156 -5.72 -4.53 -12.40
N ILE A 157 -5.37 -4.66 -13.70
CA ILE A 157 -4.21 -5.45 -14.14
C ILE A 157 -2.92 -4.84 -13.61
N PHE A 158 -2.80 -3.51 -13.69
CA PHE A 158 -1.64 -2.79 -13.18
C PHE A 158 -1.45 -3.00 -11.67
N TYR A 159 -2.49 -2.73 -10.87
CA TYR A 159 -2.44 -2.91 -9.42
C TYR A 159 -2.24 -4.38 -9.03
N GLY A 160 -2.98 -5.30 -9.65
CA GLY A 160 -2.87 -6.73 -9.37
C GLY A 160 -1.47 -7.29 -9.66
N GLY A 161 -0.80 -6.81 -10.71
CA GLY A 161 0.61 -7.17 -10.97
C GLY A 161 1.56 -6.71 -9.85
N LEU A 162 1.35 -5.50 -9.31
CA LEU A 162 2.13 -4.99 -8.18
C LEU A 162 1.85 -5.76 -6.90
N GLU A 163 0.58 -6.04 -6.61
CA GLU A 163 0.15 -6.81 -5.45
C GLU A 163 0.73 -8.22 -5.45
N GLU A 164 0.76 -8.89 -6.61
CA GLU A 164 1.32 -10.22 -6.73
C GLU A 164 2.84 -10.25 -6.51
N LEU A 165 3.56 -9.20 -6.92
CA LEU A 165 4.98 -9.07 -6.59
C LEU A 165 5.20 -8.92 -5.08
N LEU A 166 4.40 -8.09 -4.40
CA LEU A 166 4.44 -7.96 -2.94
C LEU A 166 4.12 -9.30 -2.26
N THR A 167 3.11 -10.01 -2.76
CA THR A 167 2.76 -11.36 -2.27
C THR A 167 3.92 -12.33 -2.44
N GLY A 168 4.58 -12.32 -3.60
CA GLY A 168 5.75 -13.15 -3.86
C GLY A 168 6.90 -12.90 -2.89
N TRP A 169 7.14 -11.65 -2.49
CA TRP A 169 8.15 -11.31 -1.47
C TRP A 169 7.71 -11.73 -0.07
N VAL A 170 6.48 -11.45 0.32
CA VAL A 170 5.93 -11.87 1.64
C VAL A 170 5.99 -13.38 1.83
N LEU A 171 5.82 -14.15 0.75
CA LEU A 171 5.89 -15.62 0.78
C LEU A 171 7.30 -16.17 0.55
N GLY A 172 8.31 -15.32 0.36
CA GLY A 172 9.70 -15.74 0.08
C GLY A 172 9.87 -16.46 -1.26
N GLN A 173 8.96 -16.24 -2.21
CA GLN A 173 8.99 -16.87 -3.54
C GLN A 173 9.83 -16.07 -4.55
N LEU A 174 10.05 -14.78 -4.27
CA LEU A 174 10.83 -13.90 -5.11
C LEU A 174 12.03 -13.35 -4.33
N PRO A 175 13.19 -13.13 -5.00
CA PRO A 175 14.31 -12.41 -4.39
C PRO A 175 13.89 -10.98 -4.01
N ASP A 176 14.23 -10.52 -2.81
CA ASP A 176 13.72 -9.30 -2.20
C ASP A 176 14.79 -8.22 -1.88
N GLY A 177 16.03 -8.43 -2.31
CA GLY A 177 17.10 -7.44 -2.17
C GLY A 177 16.87 -6.18 -3.01
N ASP A 178 17.62 -5.10 -2.75
CA ASP A 178 17.48 -3.80 -3.42
C ASP A 178 17.51 -3.90 -4.94
N GLU A 179 18.43 -4.71 -5.48
CA GLU A 179 18.53 -4.96 -6.92
C GLU A 179 17.30 -5.69 -7.48
N ALA A 180 16.73 -6.61 -6.71
CA ALA A 180 15.54 -7.36 -7.12
C ALA A 180 14.31 -6.45 -7.15
N VAL A 181 14.12 -5.59 -6.15
CA VAL A 181 13.05 -4.59 -6.13
C VAL A 181 13.19 -3.60 -7.29
N ALA A 182 14.39 -3.07 -7.53
CA ALA A 182 14.64 -2.17 -8.67
C ALA A 182 14.41 -2.86 -10.03
N ARG A 183 14.67 -4.17 -10.13
CA ARG A 183 14.36 -4.95 -11.33
C ARG A 183 12.85 -5.13 -11.50
N ALA A 184 12.11 -5.39 -10.41
CA ALA A 184 10.66 -5.50 -10.44
C ALA A 184 10.02 -4.18 -10.87
N GLU A 185 10.48 -3.02 -10.33
CA GLU A 185 10.03 -1.69 -10.78
C GLU A 185 10.16 -1.54 -12.30
N ARG A 186 11.36 -1.82 -12.85
CA ARG A 186 11.59 -1.74 -14.30
C ARG A 186 10.71 -2.71 -15.10
N THR A 187 10.59 -3.95 -14.63
CA THR A 187 9.79 -4.97 -15.32
C THR A 187 8.31 -4.59 -15.40
N VAL A 188 7.74 -4.04 -14.31
CA VAL A 188 6.35 -3.57 -14.33
C VAL A 188 6.17 -2.43 -15.33
N ILE A 189 7.08 -1.45 -15.33
CA ILE A 189 7.04 -0.34 -16.27
C ILE A 189 7.14 -0.84 -17.72
N ASP A 190 8.09 -1.71 -18.00
CA ASP A 190 8.31 -2.21 -19.37
C ASP A 190 7.15 -3.07 -19.87
N LEU A 191 6.61 -3.96 -19.03
CA LEU A 191 5.54 -4.88 -19.45
C LEU A 191 4.16 -4.23 -19.42
N VAL A 192 3.79 -3.60 -18.29
CA VAL A 192 2.43 -3.09 -18.13
C VAL A 192 2.29 -1.74 -18.79
N CYS A 193 3.20 -0.81 -18.50
CA CYS A 193 3.13 0.53 -19.06
C CYS A 193 3.51 0.51 -20.56
N GLY A 194 4.47 -0.32 -20.97
CA GLY A 194 4.80 -0.54 -22.39
C GLY A 194 3.63 -1.09 -23.20
N GLY A 195 2.81 -1.97 -22.59
CA GLY A 195 1.57 -2.47 -23.18
C GLY A 195 0.46 -1.43 -23.31
N LEU A 196 0.48 -0.38 -22.50
CA LEU A 196 -0.47 0.73 -22.57
C LEU A 196 -0.12 1.75 -23.66
N THR A 197 1.17 1.92 -23.99
CA THR A 197 1.62 2.92 -24.96
C THR A 197 1.24 2.56 -26.40
N ARG A 198 1.04 3.58 -27.22
CA ARG A 198 0.90 3.37 -28.68
C ARG A 198 2.25 3.00 -29.27
N THR A 199 2.24 2.04 -30.21
CA THR A 199 3.44 1.63 -30.94
C THR A 199 4.06 2.85 -31.64
N GLY A 200 5.26 3.26 -31.23
CA GLY A 200 5.97 4.43 -31.79
C GLY A 200 6.27 5.57 -30.81
N VAL A 201 5.79 5.50 -29.57
CA VAL A 201 6.19 6.44 -28.50
C VAL A 201 7.29 5.78 -27.68
N ALA A 202 8.52 6.33 -27.77
CA ALA A 202 9.63 5.84 -26.94
C ALA A 202 9.35 6.09 -25.46
N ALA A 203 9.58 5.07 -24.63
CA ALA A 203 9.54 5.24 -23.18
C ALA A 203 10.59 6.29 -22.77
N PRO A 204 10.26 7.20 -21.82
CA PRO A 204 11.26 8.11 -21.28
C PRO A 204 12.36 7.31 -20.56
N VAL A 205 13.61 7.62 -20.86
CA VAL A 205 14.83 7.03 -20.28
C VAL A 205 15.01 7.45 -18.82
#